data_18ab5a7d394c6a087b6cb59b6fa21f2e
#
_entry.id   18ab5a7d394c6a087b6cb59b6fa21f2e
#
_cell.length_a   1.000
_cell.length_b   1.000
_cell.length_c   1.000
_cell.angle_alpha   90.00
_cell.angle_beta   90.00
_cell.angle_gamma   90.00
#
_symmetry.space_group_name_H-M   'P 1'
#
loop_
_entity.id
_entity.type
_entity.pdbx_description
1 polymer ?
#
loop_
_entity_poly.entity_id
_entity_poly.type
_entity_poly.pdbx_seq_one_letter_code
_entity_poly.pdbx_strand_id
1 'polypeptide(L)' 'MTKEQMTERLQVLAEILGREADISGSKADLEQRLAEWEEEAAGLDEEGTE' A
#
# COMPACT_ATOMS: atom_id res chain seq x y z
N MET A 1 5.03 5.92 -11.39
CA MET A 1 4.07 4.82 -11.40
C MET A 1 2.77 5.22 -12.07
N THR A 2 2.20 4.33 -12.84
CA THR A 2 0.88 4.57 -13.41
C THR A 2 -0.18 4.25 -12.35
N LYS A 3 -1.41 4.72 -12.63
CA LYS A 3 -2.51 4.44 -11.70
C LYS A 3 -2.72 2.93 -11.54
N GLU A 4 -2.57 2.22 -12.63
CA GLU A 4 -2.73 0.77 -12.62
C GLU A 4 -1.69 0.11 -11.74
N GLN A 5 -0.45 0.56 -11.85
CA GLN A 5 0.63 0.01 -11.03
C GLN A 5 0.41 0.29 -9.56
N MET A 6 -0.08 1.48 -9.25
CA MET A 6 -0.36 1.81 -7.86
C MET A 6 -1.49 0.96 -7.29
N THR A 7 -2.50 0.71 -8.12
CA THR A 7 -3.60 -0.14 -7.70
C THR A 7 -3.12 -1.55 -7.37
N GLU A 8 -2.28 -2.10 -8.24
CA GLU A 8 -1.76 -3.43 -8.03
C GLU A 8 -0.91 -3.49 -6.76
N ARG A 9 -0.08 -2.47 -6.57
CA ARG A 9 0.77 -2.43 -5.38
C ARG A 9 -0.06 -2.35 -4.12
N LEU A 10 -1.13 -1.54 -4.15
CA LEU A 10 -2.01 -1.42 -3.01
C LEU A 10 -2.67 -2.75 -2.66
N GLN A 11 -3.04 -3.52 -3.68
CA GLN A 11 -3.65 -4.82 -3.44
C GLN A 11 -2.67 -5.77 -2.76
N VAL A 12 -1.41 -5.72 -3.17
CA VAL A 12 -0.38 -6.54 -2.54
C VAL A 12 -0.21 -6.13 -1.08
N LEU A 13 -0.15 -4.84 -0.83
CA LEU A 13 -0.01 -4.34 0.54
C LEU A 13 -1.22 -4.70 1.38
N ALA A 14 -2.41 -4.70 0.76
CA ALA A 14 -3.62 -5.08 1.47
C ALA A 14 -3.53 -6.49 1.98
N GLU A 15 -2.97 -7.38 1.18
CA GLU A 15 -2.78 -8.76 1.61
C GLU A 15 -1.78 -8.86 2.73
N ILE A 16 -0.69 -8.11 2.63
CA ILE A 16 0.33 -8.12 3.66
C ILE A 16 -0.23 -7.61 4.99
N LEU A 17 -1.03 -6.53 4.92
CA LEU A 17 -1.57 -5.91 6.11
C LEU A 17 -2.86 -6.56 6.60
N GLY A 18 -3.42 -7.46 5.80
CA GLY A 18 -4.64 -8.16 6.17
C GLY A 18 -5.88 -7.30 6.12
N ARG A 19 -5.95 -6.36 5.20
CA ARG A 19 -7.11 -5.50 5.05
C ARG A 19 -7.35 -5.23 3.57
N GLU A 20 -8.53 -4.69 3.28
CA GLU A 20 -8.91 -4.40 1.90
C GLU A 20 -8.35 -3.04 1.47
N ALA A 21 -7.88 -2.98 0.24
CA ALA A 21 -7.37 -1.73 -0.34
C ALA A 21 -8.51 -0.98 -1.01
N ASP A 22 -8.62 0.30 -0.68
CA ASP A 22 -9.56 1.20 -1.35
C ASP A 22 -8.84 1.78 -2.56
N ILE A 23 -9.15 1.24 -3.73
CA ILE A 23 -8.46 1.63 -4.96
C ILE A 23 -9.27 2.67 -5.75
N SER A 24 -10.29 3.23 -5.16
CA SER A 24 -11.05 4.29 -5.80
C SER A 24 -10.38 5.63 -5.54
N GLY A 25 -10.75 6.61 -6.34
CA GLY A 25 -10.21 7.94 -6.17
C GLY A 25 -9.27 8.31 -7.31
N SER A 26 -8.65 9.48 -7.20
CA SER A 26 -7.75 9.96 -8.22
C SER A 26 -6.35 9.37 -8.04
N LYS A 27 -5.49 9.63 -9.03
CA LYS A 27 -4.12 9.16 -8.96
C LYS A 27 -3.42 9.70 -7.72
N ALA A 28 -3.67 10.96 -7.40
CA ALA A 28 -3.05 11.58 -6.24
C ALA A 28 -3.49 10.89 -4.95
N ASP A 29 -4.75 10.52 -4.89
CA ASP A 29 -5.26 9.80 -3.72
C ASP A 29 -4.59 8.45 -3.57
N LEU A 30 -4.40 7.76 -4.69
CA LEU A 30 -3.76 6.46 -4.66
C LEU A 30 -2.29 6.58 -4.26
N GLU A 31 -1.62 7.61 -4.73
CA GLU A 31 -0.22 7.82 -4.38
C GLU A 31 -0.06 8.01 -2.87
N GLN A 32 -0.90 8.82 -2.30
CA GLN A 32 -0.83 9.10 -0.88
C GLN A 32 -1.13 7.85 -0.06
N ARG A 33 -2.18 7.14 -0.44
CA ARG A 33 -2.54 5.91 0.25
C ARG A 33 -1.44 4.88 0.14
N LEU A 34 -0.86 4.76 -1.04
CA LEU A 34 0.21 3.80 -1.27
C LEU A 34 1.41 4.08 -0.37
N ALA A 35 1.80 5.34 -0.26
CA ALA A 35 2.93 5.73 0.57
C ALA A 35 2.69 5.35 2.02
N GLU A 36 1.49 5.62 2.51
CA GLU A 36 1.14 5.31 3.90
C GLU A 36 1.18 3.81 4.16
N TRP A 37 0.63 3.05 3.24
CA TRP A 37 0.56 1.61 3.41
C TRP A 37 1.94 0.97 3.31
N GLU A 38 2.80 1.51 2.47
CA GLU A 38 4.16 0.99 2.38
C GLU A 38 4.93 1.25 3.66
N GLU A 39 4.66 2.36 4.30
CA GLU A 39 5.28 2.67 5.58
C GLU A 39 4.84 1.66 6.64
N GLU A 40 3.57 1.34 6.66
CA GLU A 40 3.07 0.36 7.62
C GLU A 40 3.68 -1.01 7.38
N ALA A 41 3.76 -1.40 6.13
CA ALA A 41 4.34 -2.70 5.78
C ALA A 41 5.82 -2.74 6.14
N ALA A 42 6.52 -1.64 5.94
CA ALA A 42 7.93 -1.56 6.31
C ALA A 42 8.11 -1.69 7.82
N GLY A 43 7.18 -1.14 8.57
CA GLY A 43 7.21 -1.25 10.02
C GLY A 43 7.10 -2.69 10.47
N LEU A 44 6.22 -3.45 9.83
CA LEU A 44 6.09 -4.87 10.14
C LEU A 44 7.38 -5.61 9.84
N ASP A 45 7.99 -5.26 8.73
CA ASP A 45 9.23 -5.89 8.32
C ASP A 45 10.34 -5.61 9.31
N GLU A 46 10.41 -4.37 9.77
CA GLU A 46 11.39 -3.97 10.75
C GLU A 46 11.27 -4.76 12.03
N GLU A 47 10.04 -4.98 12.44
CA GLU A 47 9.78 -5.73 13.65
C GLU A 47 10.33 -7.13 13.55
N GLY A 48 10.25 -7.69 12.36
CA GLY A 48 10.72 -9.05 12.14
C GLY A 48 12.22 -9.20 12.21
N THR A 49 12.94 -8.12 12.02
CA THR A 49 14.40 -8.19 12.01
C THR A 49 15.02 -8.12 13.40
N GLU A 50 14.23 -7.81 14.36
CA GLU A 50 14.72 -7.77 15.73
C GLU A 50 14.89 -9.15 16.27
#